data_b478a5f8cd1012d32c3a783a142814cf
#
_entry.id   b478a5f8cd1012d32c3a783a142814cf
#
_cell.length_a   1.000
_cell.length_b   1.000
_cell.length_c   1.000
_cell.angle_alpha   90.00
_cell.angle_beta   90.00
_cell.angle_gamma   90.00
#
_symmetry.space_group_name_H-M   'P 1'
#
loop_
_entity.id
_entity.type
_entity.pdbx_description
1 polymer ?
#
loop_
_entity_poly.entity_id
_entity_poly.type
_entity_poly.pdbx_seq_one_letter_code
_entity_poly.pdbx_strand_id
1 'polypeptide(L)'
;MSTIFQVIFLAWGLPVILFGYASGPDAALSGVPGEDTCTACHSSTRGSGGVTLTFPGGLTYTPGVAQRLVVTVSDSSQRRWGFQLTARQSGSATTQGGQFTTGSDGYTQLVCTSSAYRYEQFGSSCGGSSTYPLEYIEHTSAGTRPGQSGSAQFAMTWTPPANSTANITFYVAGNAANGDGNTSGDHIYTASYTVSPVASNLPAISKNGIVNAAGFQQNIEAGSWVAITGTNLSATTRAWTDSDFINGAFPTSLDGVSVNINGKAAYVEYVSPTQVNVQVPTDGATGLVPVQVSTAKGISAVSTVTMQAASPAFFPWAGKYAAATRVDYSFTAPVGLFGSGVTSAPAKPGDTLILWGTGFGPTDPAVPAGQNTPTSPVATPTSTITILIGNISAQVLGAALTPGNAGVYQIAIQVPPGAPNGDLPIVAQVGGVFSPPNIYLAVQQ
;
A
#
# COMPACT_ATOMS: atom_id res chain seq x y z
N MET A 1 82.12 10.69 34.67
CA MET A 1 81.86 11.67 33.64
C MET A 1 81.00 11.04 32.59
N SER A 2 79.72 11.29 32.65
CA SER A 2 78.73 10.75 31.67
C SER A 2 77.97 11.92 31.12
N THR A 3 78.17 12.22 29.86
CA THR A 3 77.61 13.36 29.15
C THR A 3 76.28 12.91 28.51
N ILE A 4 75.15 13.46 28.99
CA ILE A 4 73.84 13.24 28.46
C ILE A 4 73.64 14.21 27.28
N PHE A 5 73.47 13.67 26.06
CA PHE A 5 73.02 14.42 24.91
C PHE A 5 71.48 14.49 24.92
N GLN A 6 70.95 15.70 25.14
CA GLN A 6 69.52 15.98 24.90
C GLN A 6 69.32 16.23 23.41
N VAL A 7 68.55 15.37 22.75
CA VAL A 7 68.08 15.57 21.38
C VAL A 7 66.75 16.31 21.46
N ILE A 8 66.72 17.57 21.02
CA ILE A 8 65.50 18.38 20.87
C ILE A 8 64.87 18.00 19.54
N PHE A 9 63.71 17.33 19.59
CA PHE A 9 62.84 17.18 18.41
C PHE A 9 62.05 18.45 18.17
N LEU A 10 62.45 19.21 17.16
CA LEU A 10 61.59 20.27 16.58
C LEU A 10 60.53 19.59 15.75
N ALA A 11 59.30 19.52 16.25
CA ALA A 11 58.15 19.13 15.45
C ALA A 11 57.82 20.29 14.50
N TRP A 12 58.19 20.14 13.23
CA TRP A 12 57.70 20.99 12.17
C TRP A 12 56.25 20.61 11.90
N GLY A 13 55.30 21.40 12.49
CA GLY A 13 53.89 21.36 12.05
C GLY A 13 53.81 21.85 10.60
N LEU A 14 53.69 20.95 9.66
CA LEU A 14 53.28 21.32 8.30
C LEU A 14 51.87 21.92 8.41
N PRO A 15 51.62 23.13 7.87
CA PRO A 15 50.25 23.63 7.77
C PRO A 15 49.49 22.69 6.84
N VAL A 16 48.43 22.07 7.33
CA VAL A 16 47.45 21.37 6.48
C VAL A 16 46.77 22.46 5.67
N ILE A 17 47.17 22.62 4.42
CA ILE A 17 46.52 23.53 3.49
C ILE A 17 45.22 22.81 3.09
N LEU A 18 44.10 23.19 3.69
CA LEU A 18 42.77 22.79 3.29
C LEU A 18 42.43 23.50 1.98
N PHE A 19 42.58 22.77 0.86
CA PHE A 19 42.09 23.24 -0.43
C PHE A 19 40.59 23.14 -0.47
N GLY A 20 39.89 24.25 -0.71
CA GLY A 20 38.47 24.22 -1.03
C GLY A 20 38.25 23.48 -2.35
N TYR A 21 37.35 22.48 -2.37
CA TYR A 21 37.05 21.69 -3.54
C TYR A 21 36.21 22.48 -4.55
N ALA A 22 36.86 23.22 -5.43
CA ALA A 22 36.19 23.94 -6.51
C ALA A 22 35.47 23.00 -7.50
N SER A 23 35.84 21.73 -7.55
CA SER A 23 35.25 20.69 -8.39
C SER A 23 34.05 19.99 -7.78
N GLY A 24 33.59 20.44 -6.62
CA GLY A 24 32.53 19.81 -5.82
C GLY A 24 33.11 19.15 -4.56
N PRO A 25 32.39 19.19 -3.44
CA PRO A 25 32.82 18.61 -2.16
C PRO A 25 32.68 17.08 -2.16
N ASP A 26 33.26 16.42 -1.16
CA ASP A 26 32.93 15.03 -0.83
C ASP A 26 31.45 14.91 -0.45
N ALA A 27 30.89 13.69 -0.51
CA ALA A 27 29.51 13.42 -0.09
C ALA A 27 29.28 13.71 1.40
N ALA A 28 28.00 13.79 1.80
CA ALA A 28 27.56 14.00 3.19
C ALA A 28 27.87 15.41 3.76
N LEU A 29 27.82 16.42 2.90
CA LEU A 29 28.00 17.83 3.29
C LEU A 29 26.74 18.68 3.02
N SER A 30 25.59 18.04 2.87
CA SER A 30 24.30 18.69 2.56
C SER A 30 23.48 19.09 3.80
N GLY A 31 23.90 18.67 5.01
CA GLY A 31 23.20 18.97 6.26
C GLY A 31 22.04 18.04 6.60
N VAL A 32 22.07 16.80 6.12
CA VAL A 32 21.19 15.73 6.65
C VAL A 32 21.50 15.54 8.14
N PRO A 33 20.51 15.29 9.01
CA PRO A 33 20.77 15.00 10.42
C PRO A 33 21.82 13.90 10.62
N GLY A 34 22.93 14.23 11.23
CA GLY A 34 24.10 13.35 11.42
C GLY A 34 25.17 13.46 10.35
N GLU A 35 24.96 14.26 9.31
CA GLU A 35 25.98 14.65 8.33
C GLU A 35 26.47 16.08 8.59
N ASP A 36 27.61 16.42 8.01
CA ASP A 36 28.16 17.75 8.04
C ASP A 36 27.52 18.69 6.98
N THR A 37 28.06 19.90 6.90
CA THR A 37 27.74 20.90 5.89
C THR A 37 29.02 21.42 5.26
N CYS A 38 28.93 22.37 4.36
CA CYS A 38 30.10 23.08 3.82
C CYS A 38 31.02 23.65 4.91
N THR A 39 30.56 23.74 6.17
CA THR A 39 31.39 24.18 7.31
C THR A 39 32.48 23.19 7.71
N ALA A 40 32.46 21.97 7.23
CA ALA A 40 33.55 21.01 7.44
C ALA A 40 34.89 21.50 6.85
N CYS A 41 34.85 22.29 5.78
CA CYS A 41 36.03 22.83 5.11
C CYS A 41 36.10 24.35 5.15
N HIS A 42 34.94 25.04 5.13
CA HIS A 42 34.88 26.49 5.11
C HIS A 42 34.59 27.08 6.50
N SER A 43 35.39 28.08 6.91
CA SER A 43 35.12 28.78 8.16
C SER A 43 33.83 29.61 8.01
N SER A 44 32.79 29.24 8.75
CA SER A 44 31.47 29.88 8.66
C SER A 44 31.49 31.26 9.30
N THR A 45 31.25 32.27 8.50
CA THR A 45 30.71 33.55 8.98
C THR A 45 29.28 33.68 8.47
N ARG A 46 28.39 34.16 9.33
CA ARG A 46 26.98 34.30 8.94
C ARG A 46 26.83 35.57 8.10
N GLY A 47 26.52 35.41 6.80
CA GLY A 47 26.19 36.51 5.90
C GLY A 47 24.71 36.90 5.92
N SER A 48 24.32 37.81 5.03
CA SER A 48 22.93 38.26 4.86
C SER A 48 22.20 37.56 3.71
N GLY A 49 22.82 36.54 3.13
CA GLY A 49 22.28 35.76 2.01
C GLY A 49 21.47 34.54 2.45
N GLY A 50 21.42 33.53 1.56
CA GLY A 50 20.70 32.28 1.81
C GLY A 50 20.88 31.25 0.72
N VAL A 51 20.42 30.03 1.00
CA VAL A 51 20.22 28.98 0.02
C VAL A 51 18.73 28.61 -0.04
N THR A 52 18.19 28.49 -1.25
CA THR A 52 16.81 28.09 -1.48
C THR A 52 16.72 26.98 -2.51
N LEU A 53 15.75 26.10 -2.36
CA LEU A 53 15.36 25.10 -3.35
C LEU A 53 13.95 25.40 -3.85
N THR A 54 13.83 25.63 -5.15
CA THR A 54 12.55 25.97 -5.79
C THR A 54 11.96 24.73 -6.44
N PHE A 55 10.67 24.51 -6.17
CA PHE A 55 9.83 23.46 -6.75
C PHE A 55 8.79 24.12 -7.66
N PRO A 56 8.98 24.18 -8.99
CA PRO A 56 8.00 24.83 -9.88
C PRO A 56 6.60 24.20 -9.82
N GLY A 57 6.48 22.91 -9.48
CA GLY A 57 5.22 22.20 -9.28
C GLY A 57 4.64 22.28 -7.86
N GLY A 58 5.26 23.07 -6.94
CA GLY A 58 4.89 23.12 -5.52
C GLY A 58 5.52 21.99 -4.70
N LEU A 59 5.13 21.91 -3.42
CA LEU A 59 5.68 20.94 -2.45
C LEU A 59 4.98 19.57 -2.50
N THR A 60 4.56 19.15 -3.69
CA THR A 60 3.99 17.82 -3.94
C THR A 60 4.70 17.13 -5.10
N TYR A 61 4.65 15.80 -5.14
CA TYR A 61 5.23 15.02 -6.23
C TYR A 61 4.30 13.88 -6.66
N THR A 62 4.34 13.54 -7.94
CA THR A 62 3.74 12.31 -8.46
C THR A 62 4.80 11.22 -8.49
N PRO A 63 4.61 10.05 -7.83
CA PRO A 63 5.57 8.96 -7.85
C PRO A 63 6.03 8.60 -9.28
N GLY A 64 7.33 8.47 -9.48
CA GLY A 64 7.94 8.15 -10.77
C GLY A 64 7.96 9.28 -11.81
N VAL A 65 7.34 10.43 -11.55
CA VAL A 65 7.29 11.55 -12.52
C VAL A 65 8.38 12.56 -12.20
N ALA A 66 9.27 12.75 -13.15
CA ALA A 66 10.40 13.68 -13.04
C ALA A 66 9.95 15.14 -12.86
N GLN A 67 10.62 15.87 -11.98
CA GLN A 67 10.38 17.29 -11.68
C GLN A 67 11.65 18.09 -11.81
N ARG A 68 11.56 19.29 -12.41
CA ARG A 68 12.65 20.23 -12.44
C ARG A 68 12.80 20.92 -11.09
N LEU A 69 14.03 21.01 -10.57
CA LEU A 69 14.39 21.73 -9.35
C LEU A 69 15.43 22.80 -9.67
N VAL A 70 15.46 23.85 -8.86
CA VAL A 70 16.48 24.89 -8.96
C VAL A 70 16.98 25.25 -7.55
N VAL A 71 18.27 25.03 -7.30
CA VAL A 71 18.96 25.57 -6.13
C VAL A 71 19.42 26.99 -6.44
N THR A 72 19.15 27.94 -5.53
CA THR A 72 19.67 29.30 -5.64
C THR A 72 20.50 29.58 -4.38
N VAL A 73 21.76 29.90 -4.54
CA VAL A 73 22.63 30.44 -3.49
C VAL A 73 22.80 31.94 -3.71
N SER A 74 22.50 32.76 -2.72
CA SER A 74 22.52 34.21 -2.86
C SER A 74 23.24 34.88 -1.69
N ASP A 75 24.07 35.88 -1.99
CA ASP A 75 24.70 36.77 -1.04
C ASP A 75 25.31 38.00 -1.79
N SER A 76 24.88 39.19 -1.43
CA SER A 76 25.30 40.42 -2.14
C SER A 76 26.78 40.74 -2.00
N SER A 77 27.46 40.21 -0.95
CA SER A 77 28.88 40.43 -0.70
C SER A 77 29.81 39.40 -1.33
N GLN A 78 29.25 38.32 -1.90
CA GLN A 78 30.00 37.18 -2.38
C GLN A 78 29.99 37.08 -3.93
N ARG A 79 30.93 36.33 -4.49
CA ARG A 79 31.14 36.26 -5.94
C ARG A 79 31.55 34.90 -6.49
N ARG A 80 31.46 33.85 -5.67
CA ARG A 80 31.70 32.45 -6.09
C ARG A 80 30.76 31.53 -5.35
N TRP A 81 30.32 30.44 -6.00
CA TRP A 81 29.13 29.72 -5.55
C TRP A 81 29.35 28.21 -5.54
N GLY A 82 28.85 27.56 -4.53
CA GLY A 82 28.82 26.11 -4.43
C GLY A 82 27.59 25.63 -3.67
N PHE A 83 27.24 24.38 -3.87
CA PHE A 83 26.15 23.73 -3.12
C PHE A 83 26.31 22.22 -3.13
N GLN A 84 25.68 21.55 -2.18
CA GLN A 84 25.37 20.14 -2.23
C GLN A 84 23.92 19.94 -1.79
N LEU A 85 23.19 19.08 -2.50
CA LEU A 85 21.77 18.75 -2.28
C LEU A 85 21.60 17.25 -2.27
N THR A 86 20.76 16.75 -1.37
CA THR A 86 20.30 15.35 -1.38
C THR A 86 18.83 15.27 -1.03
N ALA A 87 18.20 14.14 -1.33
CA ALA A 87 16.83 13.80 -0.96
C ALA A 87 16.81 12.52 -0.12
N ARG A 88 16.07 12.53 0.99
CA ARG A 88 15.90 11.39 1.88
C ARG A 88 14.42 11.11 2.11
N GLN A 89 14.06 9.85 2.31
CA GLN A 89 12.75 9.55 2.86
C GLN A 89 12.63 10.20 4.24
N SER A 90 11.57 10.96 4.48
CA SER A 90 11.38 11.68 5.75
C SER A 90 11.43 10.73 6.94
N GLY A 91 12.22 11.11 7.95
CA GLY A 91 12.48 10.26 9.11
C GLY A 91 13.62 9.24 8.95
N SER A 92 14.28 9.18 7.78
CA SER A 92 15.44 8.31 7.55
C SER A 92 16.62 9.11 6.98
N ALA A 93 17.76 9.05 7.63
CA ALA A 93 19.00 9.65 7.11
C ALA A 93 19.67 8.79 6.02
N THR A 94 19.34 7.51 5.94
CA THR A 94 20.03 6.52 5.10
C THR A 94 19.19 5.94 3.97
N THR A 95 17.94 6.39 3.80
CA THR A 95 17.07 5.95 2.71
C THR A 95 16.95 7.05 1.67
N GLN A 96 17.47 6.78 0.46
CA GLN A 96 17.41 7.72 -0.66
C GLN A 96 15.97 8.04 -1.07
N GLY A 97 15.67 9.32 -1.29
CA GLY A 97 14.35 9.84 -1.64
C GLY A 97 14.17 10.10 -3.13
N GLY A 98 14.60 9.21 -4.02
CA GLY A 98 14.55 9.40 -5.47
C GLY A 98 15.92 9.63 -6.09
N GLN A 99 15.96 9.95 -7.39
CA GLN A 99 17.18 10.07 -8.18
C GLN A 99 17.30 11.47 -8.77
N PHE A 100 18.54 11.97 -8.88
CA PHE A 100 18.83 13.23 -9.56
C PHE A 100 19.39 12.99 -10.96
N THR A 101 19.14 13.94 -11.85
CA THR A 101 19.78 14.08 -13.14
C THR A 101 20.35 15.49 -13.24
N THR A 102 21.61 15.59 -13.64
CA THR A 102 22.34 16.86 -13.77
C THR A 102 21.71 17.78 -14.83
N GLY A 103 21.88 19.07 -14.64
CA GLY A 103 21.52 20.05 -15.66
C GLY A 103 22.38 19.91 -16.93
N SER A 104 21.81 20.27 -18.07
CA SER A 104 22.51 20.24 -19.37
C SER A 104 23.56 21.36 -19.53
N ASP A 105 23.63 22.27 -18.56
CA ASP A 105 24.56 23.43 -18.58
C ASP A 105 25.98 23.09 -18.09
N GLY A 106 26.20 21.88 -17.60
CA GLY A 106 27.50 21.43 -17.06
C GLY A 106 27.86 22.01 -15.69
N TYR A 107 26.95 22.67 -15.01
CA TYR A 107 27.18 23.29 -13.70
C TYR A 107 26.95 22.35 -12.51
N THR A 108 26.38 21.19 -12.76
CA THR A 108 26.07 20.19 -11.74
C THR A 108 26.67 18.83 -12.06
N GLN A 109 27.01 18.07 -11.02
CA GLN A 109 27.47 16.68 -11.10
C GLN A 109 26.85 15.86 -9.98
N LEU A 110 26.93 14.51 -10.09
CA LEU A 110 26.45 13.59 -9.06
C LEU A 110 27.61 12.96 -8.30
N VAL A 111 27.43 12.80 -7.01
CA VAL A 111 28.27 11.98 -6.13
C VAL A 111 27.43 10.83 -5.58
N CYS A 112 27.86 9.61 -5.80
CA CYS A 112 27.22 8.39 -5.33
C CYS A 112 28.05 7.80 -4.20
N THR A 113 27.45 7.53 -3.04
CA THR A 113 28.18 7.01 -1.90
C THR A 113 27.44 5.91 -1.15
N SER A 114 28.17 5.13 -0.38
CA SER A 114 27.59 4.18 0.57
C SER A 114 27.01 4.88 1.77
N SER A 115 26.10 4.20 2.50
CA SER A 115 25.56 4.73 3.76
C SER A 115 26.61 4.97 4.85
N ALA A 116 27.82 4.45 4.68
CA ALA A 116 28.94 4.65 5.58
C ALA A 116 29.92 5.72 5.07
N TYR A 117 29.64 6.38 3.96
CA TYR A 117 30.47 7.41 3.30
C TYR A 117 31.91 6.98 3.03
N ARG A 118 32.16 5.68 2.85
CA ARG A 118 33.50 5.12 2.67
C ARG A 118 33.96 5.07 1.23
N TYR A 119 33.03 5.04 0.30
CA TYR A 119 33.28 4.95 -1.15
C TYR A 119 32.39 5.95 -1.87
N GLU A 120 32.97 6.66 -2.79
CA GLU A 120 32.32 7.65 -3.62
C GLU A 120 32.58 7.33 -5.10
N GLN A 121 31.57 7.63 -5.90
CA GLN A 121 31.67 7.52 -7.35
C GLN A 121 31.02 8.76 -7.97
N PHE A 122 31.80 9.51 -8.75
CA PHE A 122 31.28 10.65 -9.52
C PHE A 122 30.73 10.13 -10.85
N GLY A 123 29.60 10.69 -11.28
CA GLY A 123 28.97 10.25 -12.52
C GLY A 123 27.74 11.05 -12.94
N SER A 124 27.08 10.56 -13.98
CA SER A 124 25.82 11.13 -14.48
C SER A 124 24.58 10.43 -13.88
N SER A 125 24.77 9.30 -13.22
CA SER A 125 23.71 8.53 -12.55
C SER A 125 24.34 7.58 -11.52
N CYS A 126 23.72 7.45 -10.35
CA CYS A 126 24.07 6.43 -9.36
C CYS A 126 23.37 5.08 -9.63
N GLY A 127 22.42 5.07 -10.57
CA GLY A 127 21.79 3.85 -11.08
C GLY A 127 21.01 3.01 -10.08
N GLY A 128 20.72 3.52 -8.88
CA GLY A 128 20.08 2.73 -7.81
C GLY A 128 20.98 1.59 -7.30
N SER A 129 22.28 1.75 -7.40
CA SER A 129 23.28 0.77 -6.98
C SER A 129 23.12 0.40 -5.51
N SER A 130 23.13 -0.91 -5.20
CA SER A 130 23.17 -1.39 -3.81
C SER A 130 24.49 -1.05 -3.10
N THR A 131 25.56 -0.81 -3.86
CA THR A 131 26.88 -0.42 -3.32
C THR A 131 26.91 1.06 -2.96
N TYR A 132 26.24 1.90 -3.75
CA TYR A 132 26.19 3.36 -3.57
C TYR A 132 24.72 3.82 -3.51
N PRO A 133 24.00 3.50 -2.43
CA PRO A 133 22.56 3.75 -2.34
C PRO A 133 22.20 5.21 -2.13
N LEU A 134 23.16 6.06 -1.78
CA LEU A 134 22.93 7.48 -1.51
C LEU A 134 23.48 8.34 -2.65
N GLU A 135 22.70 9.34 -3.00
CA GLU A 135 22.95 10.25 -4.11
C GLU A 135 22.94 11.69 -3.64
N TYR A 136 23.97 12.43 -4.04
CA TYR A 136 24.07 13.88 -3.85
C TYR A 136 24.28 14.53 -5.22
N ILE A 137 23.65 15.68 -5.43
CA ILE A 137 23.92 16.55 -6.55
C ILE A 137 24.59 17.82 -6.07
N GLU A 138 25.62 18.25 -6.77
CA GLU A 138 26.46 19.35 -6.37
C GLU A 138 27.00 20.15 -7.55
N HIS A 139 27.70 21.23 -7.30
CA HIS A 139 28.33 22.06 -8.31
C HIS A 139 29.57 21.37 -8.92
N THR A 140 29.86 21.70 -10.17
CA THR A 140 31.15 21.42 -10.82
C THR A 140 32.09 22.63 -10.68
N SER A 141 33.35 22.50 -11.13
CA SER A 141 34.27 23.64 -11.22
C SER A 141 33.70 24.80 -12.04
N ALA A 142 33.02 24.51 -13.16
CA ALA A 142 32.33 25.51 -13.96
C ALA A 142 31.13 26.12 -13.23
N GLY A 143 30.45 25.32 -12.42
CA GLY A 143 29.32 25.72 -11.60
C GLY A 143 29.67 26.74 -10.53
N THR A 144 30.94 26.85 -10.11
CA THR A 144 31.37 27.88 -9.14
C THR A 144 31.21 29.31 -9.66
N ARG A 145 31.12 29.52 -10.96
CA ARG A 145 30.87 30.81 -11.64
C ARG A 145 31.71 31.95 -11.09
N PRO A 146 33.05 31.90 -11.24
CA PRO A 146 33.95 32.91 -10.70
C PRO A 146 33.59 34.32 -11.18
N GLY A 147 33.53 35.29 -10.26
CA GLY A 147 33.23 36.66 -10.54
C GLY A 147 31.76 37.05 -10.69
N GLN A 148 30.85 36.10 -10.71
CA GLN A 148 29.40 36.36 -10.68
C GLN A 148 29.00 36.84 -9.28
N SER A 149 28.54 38.08 -9.15
CA SER A 149 28.13 38.65 -7.86
C SER A 149 26.63 38.44 -7.59
N GLY A 150 26.26 38.44 -6.32
CA GLY A 150 24.88 38.46 -5.85
C GLY A 150 24.20 37.08 -5.71
N SER A 151 24.24 36.23 -6.73
CA SER A 151 23.64 34.90 -6.64
C SER A 151 24.06 34.00 -7.80
N ALA A 152 23.86 32.68 -7.61
CA ALA A 152 23.92 31.69 -8.67
C ALA A 152 22.77 30.69 -8.56
N GLN A 153 22.31 30.19 -9.71
CA GLN A 153 21.25 29.18 -9.81
C GLN A 153 21.81 27.91 -10.45
N PHE A 154 21.34 26.76 -9.94
CA PHE A 154 21.73 25.45 -10.41
C PHE A 154 20.44 24.65 -10.70
N ALA A 155 20.23 24.32 -11.96
CA ALA A 155 19.07 23.58 -12.42
C ALA A 155 19.39 22.09 -12.48
N MET A 156 18.44 21.26 -12.08
CA MET A 156 18.50 19.81 -12.12
C MET A 156 17.11 19.19 -12.26
N THR A 157 17.07 17.91 -12.51
CA THR A 157 15.83 17.14 -12.48
C THR A 157 15.90 16.14 -11.32
N TRP A 158 14.78 15.95 -10.62
CA TRP A 158 14.60 14.92 -9.61
C TRP A 158 13.46 14.01 -10.00
N THR A 159 13.68 12.69 -9.90
CA THR A 159 12.66 11.67 -10.14
C THR A 159 12.38 10.96 -8.82
N PRO A 160 11.16 11.11 -8.24
CA PRO A 160 10.78 10.41 -7.03
C PRO A 160 10.68 8.90 -7.26
N PRO A 161 10.78 8.06 -6.20
CA PRO A 161 10.57 6.62 -6.35
C PRO A 161 9.18 6.32 -6.92
N ALA A 162 9.09 5.37 -7.86
CA ALA A 162 7.87 5.08 -8.63
C ALA A 162 6.67 4.63 -7.80
N ASN A 163 6.90 4.01 -6.64
CA ASN A 163 5.85 3.48 -5.77
C ASN A 163 5.87 4.13 -4.37
N SER A 164 6.48 5.32 -4.22
CA SER A 164 6.60 5.97 -2.92
C SER A 164 5.28 6.61 -2.48
N THR A 165 4.87 6.29 -1.27
CA THR A 165 3.80 6.98 -0.53
C THR A 165 4.33 7.83 0.61
N ALA A 166 5.66 7.88 0.78
CA ALA A 166 6.32 8.57 1.87
C ALA A 166 6.59 10.03 1.53
N ASN A 167 6.62 10.89 2.52
CA ASN A 167 7.18 12.23 2.36
C ASN A 167 8.69 12.13 2.09
N ILE A 168 9.20 13.04 1.26
CA ILE A 168 10.62 13.15 0.94
C ILE A 168 11.11 14.49 1.45
N THR A 169 12.23 14.48 2.19
CA THR A 169 12.89 15.70 2.68
C THR A 169 14.18 15.93 1.91
N PHE A 170 14.27 17.10 1.32
CA PHE A 170 15.49 17.60 0.68
C PHE A 170 16.32 18.37 1.71
N TYR A 171 17.62 18.15 1.67
CA TYR A 171 18.59 18.88 2.47
C TYR A 171 19.61 19.55 1.54
N VAL A 172 19.81 20.84 1.70
CA VAL A 172 20.72 21.62 0.87
C VAL A 172 21.63 22.48 1.72
N ALA A 173 22.93 22.39 1.45
CA ALA A 173 23.92 23.33 1.94
C ALA A 173 24.47 24.14 0.76
N GLY A 174 24.57 25.47 0.93
CA GLY A 174 25.09 26.40 -0.05
C GLY A 174 26.31 27.13 0.51
N ASN A 175 27.34 27.27 -0.32
CA ASN A 175 28.50 28.09 -0.04
C ASN A 175 28.48 29.34 -0.96
N ALA A 176 28.44 30.51 -0.35
CA ALA A 176 28.67 31.79 -0.99
C ALA A 176 30.07 32.27 -0.62
N ALA A 177 31.01 32.14 -1.55
CA ALA A 177 32.43 32.38 -1.31
C ALA A 177 32.89 33.75 -1.81
N ASN A 178 33.87 34.35 -1.10
CA ASN A 178 34.45 35.65 -1.42
C ASN A 178 35.34 35.62 -2.69
N GLY A 179 35.75 34.40 -3.12
CA GLY A 179 36.54 34.18 -4.34
C GLY A 179 38.03 34.46 -4.21
N ASP A 180 38.59 34.56 -2.98
CA ASP A 180 39.99 34.79 -2.72
C ASP A 180 40.88 33.53 -2.81
N GLY A 181 40.24 32.35 -3.03
CA GLY A 181 40.93 31.07 -3.12
C GLY A 181 41.16 30.35 -1.78
N ASN A 182 40.74 30.96 -0.65
CA ASN A 182 40.83 30.40 0.68
C ASN A 182 39.44 29.92 1.14
N THR A 183 39.42 29.22 2.27
CA THR A 183 38.18 28.76 2.91
C THR A 183 37.66 29.73 4.01
N SER A 184 38.32 30.86 4.20
CA SER A 184 37.94 31.90 5.17
C SER A 184 37.17 33.04 4.51
N GLY A 185 36.21 33.62 5.24
CA GLY A 185 35.39 34.72 4.73
C GLY A 185 34.24 34.27 3.82
N ASP A 186 34.02 32.98 3.71
CA ASP A 186 32.89 32.38 3.02
C ASP A 186 31.65 32.30 3.92
N HIS A 187 30.48 32.37 3.34
CA HIS A 187 29.19 32.28 4.03
C HIS A 187 28.46 30.99 3.69
N ILE A 188 28.16 30.19 4.72
CA ILE A 188 27.48 28.91 4.55
C ILE A 188 26.02 29.03 4.99
N TYR A 189 25.13 28.52 4.16
CA TYR A 189 23.69 28.51 4.36
C TYR A 189 23.15 27.10 4.21
N THR A 190 22.14 26.76 5.02
CA THR A 190 21.44 25.48 4.91
C THR A 190 19.94 25.69 4.88
N ALA A 191 19.23 24.79 4.19
CA ALA A 191 17.79 24.73 4.20
C ALA A 191 17.31 23.29 4.03
N SER A 192 16.08 23.02 4.46
CA SER A 192 15.41 21.75 4.21
C SER A 192 13.98 21.98 3.74
N TYR A 193 13.50 21.09 2.89
CA TYR A 193 12.16 21.15 2.29
C TYR A 193 11.55 19.77 2.27
N THR A 194 10.32 19.64 2.73
CA THR A 194 9.59 18.36 2.66
C THR A 194 8.52 18.45 1.58
N VAL A 195 8.51 17.47 0.68
CA VAL A 195 7.47 17.28 -0.32
C VAL A 195 6.68 16.03 -0.01
N SER A 196 5.37 16.08 -0.31
CA SER A 196 4.45 14.96 -0.11
C SER A 196 4.00 14.39 -1.45
N PRO A 197 3.73 13.08 -1.55
CA PRO A 197 3.13 12.54 -2.75
C PRO A 197 1.74 13.14 -2.95
N VAL A 198 1.37 13.43 -4.21
CA VAL A 198 -0.04 13.71 -4.52
C VAL A 198 -0.86 12.48 -4.18
N ALA A 199 -2.02 12.68 -3.57
CA ALA A 199 -2.94 11.59 -3.29
C ALA A 199 -3.30 10.92 -4.62
N SER A 200 -3.07 9.62 -4.73
CA SER A 200 -3.49 8.87 -5.91
C SER A 200 -5.01 8.80 -5.92
N ASN A 201 -5.63 9.18 -7.03
CA ASN A 201 -7.06 8.98 -7.27
C ASN A 201 -7.36 7.63 -7.92
N LEU A 202 -6.32 6.82 -8.20
CA LEU A 202 -6.50 5.47 -8.71
C LEU A 202 -7.14 4.57 -7.65
N PRO A 203 -7.96 3.59 -8.03
CA PRO A 203 -8.43 2.59 -7.10
C PRO A 203 -7.25 1.80 -6.55
N ALA A 204 -7.30 1.47 -5.26
CA ALA A 204 -6.28 0.65 -4.62
C ALA A 204 -6.93 -0.38 -3.70
N ILE A 205 -6.61 -1.65 -3.91
CA ILE A 205 -7.04 -2.75 -3.03
C ILE A 205 -6.14 -2.75 -1.79
N SER A 206 -6.75 -2.81 -0.60
CA SER A 206 -6.02 -2.90 0.66
C SER A 206 -5.21 -4.19 0.74
N LYS A 207 -4.12 -4.16 1.50
CA LYS A 207 -3.40 -5.40 1.83
C LYS A 207 -4.36 -6.38 2.50
N ASN A 208 -4.45 -7.61 1.99
CA ASN A 208 -5.38 -8.65 2.45
C ASN A 208 -6.87 -8.25 2.31
N GLY A 209 -7.17 -7.28 1.45
CA GLY A 209 -8.51 -6.73 1.32
C GLY A 209 -9.45 -7.52 0.41
N ILE A 210 -9.06 -8.70 -0.09
CA ILE A 210 -9.90 -9.58 -0.90
C ILE A 210 -10.29 -10.76 -0.01
N VAL A 211 -11.56 -10.86 0.36
CA VAL A 211 -12.06 -11.81 1.35
C VAL A 211 -13.39 -12.41 0.94
N ASN A 212 -13.69 -13.62 1.40
CA ASN A 212 -15.03 -14.17 1.32
C ASN A 212 -16.04 -13.22 1.99
N ALA A 213 -17.15 -12.90 1.34
CA ALA A 213 -18.09 -11.88 1.82
C ALA A 213 -18.89 -12.28 3.07
N ALA A 214 -18.90 -13.57 3.40
CA ALA A 214 -19.57 -14.08 4.61
C ALA A 214 -18.62 -14.25 5.79
N GLY A 215 -17.50 -14.93 5.60
CA GLY A 215 -16.58 -15.27 6.70
C GLY A 215 -15.37 -14.38 6.82
N PHE A 216 -15.12 -13.49 5.87
CA PHE A 216 -13.97 -12.56 5.82
C PHE A 216 -12.58 -13.23 5.83
N GLN A 217 -12.49 -14.53 5.55
CA GLN A 217 -11.21 -15.21 5.29
C GLN A 217 -10.66 -14.86 3.90
N GLN A 218 -9.33 -14.95 3.75
CA GLN A 218 -8.63 -14.54 2.52
C GLN A 218 -8.65 -15.56 1.38
N ASN A 219 -9.38 -16.66 1.54
CA ASN A 219 -9.59 -17.66 0.49
C ASN A 219 -10.95 -17.40 -0.19
N ILE A 220 -10.97 -17.50 -1.50
CA ILE A 220 -12.19 -17.36 -2.30
C ILE A 220 -12.45 -18.64 -3.09
N GLU A 221 -13.67 -18.76 -3.62
CA GLU A 221 -14.09 -19.86 -4.49
C GLU A 221 -14.80 -19.31 -5.72
N ALA A 222 -14.72 -20.04 -6.84
CA ALA A 222 -15.47 -19.74 -8.05
C ALA A 222 -16.99 -19.81 -7.79
N GLY A 223 -17.73 -18.76 -8.16
CA GLY A 223 -19.17 -18.65 -7.91
C GLY A 223 -19.54 -18.10 -6.53
N SER A 224 -18.59 -17.98 -5.58
CA SER A 224 -18.87 -17.42 -4.25
C SER A 224 -18.95 -15.88 -4.26
N TRP A 225 -19.47 -15.32 -3.18
CA TRP A 225 -19.47 -13.89 -2.92
C TRP A 225 -18.17 -13.46 -2.23
N VAL A 226 -17.60 -12.36 -2.73
CA VAL A 226 -16.33 -11.77 -2.27
C VAL A 226 -16.50 -10.30 -2.02
N ALA A 227 -15.96 -9.82 -0.88
CA ALA A 227 -15.80 -8.41 -0.58
C ALA A 227 -14.34 -7.98 -0.87
N ILE A 228 -14.20 -6.88 -1.60
CA ILE A 228 -12.92 -6.24 -1.89
C ILE A 228 -12.88 -4.90 -1.19
N THR A 229 -11.97 -4.73 -0.24
CA THR A 229 -11.79 -3.48 0.51
C THR A 229 -10.58 -2.68 0.00
N GLY A 230 -10.68 -1.36 0.08
CA GLY A 230 -9.62 -0.50 -0.45
C GLY A 230 -9.91 0.98 -0.34
N THR A 231 -9.31 1.76 -1.23
CA THR A 231 -9.54 3.20 -1.36
C THR A 231 -9.82 3.57 -2.80
N ASN A 232 -10.61 4.61 -3.02
CA ASN A 232 -11.01 5.10 -4.35
C ASN A 232 -11.67 4.02 -5.23
N LEU A 233 -12.32 3.03 -4.63
CA LEU A 233 -12.91 1.91 -5.35
C LEU A 233 -14.17 2.31 -6.12
N SER A 234 -14.88 3.34 -5.67
CA SER A 234 -16.03 3.93 -6.36
C SER A 234 -16.19 5.41 -6.00
N ALA A 235 -16.86 6.17 -6.85
CA ALA A 235 -17.31 7.53 -6.53
C ALA A 235 -18.71 7.54 -5.88
N THR A 236 -19.45 6.45 -5.94
CA THR A 236 -20.83 6.29 -5.46
C THR A 236 -20.91 5.19 -4.41
N THR A 237 -22.04 5.12 -3.71
CA THR A 237 -22.34 4.03 -2.76
C THR A 237 -23.74 3.53 -3.08
N ARG A 238 -23.84 2.31 -3.62
CA ARG A 238 -25.10 1.59 -3.82
C ARG A 238 -24.89 0.10 -4.11
N ALA A 239 -25.94 -0.67 -3.91
CA ALA A 239 -26.08 -2.00 -4.51
C ALA A 239 -26.74 -1.90 -5.90
N TRP A 240 -26.65 -2.98 -6.66
CA TRP A 240 -27.42 -3.12 -7.89
C TRP A 240 -28.94 -3.11 -7.64
N THR A 241 -29.69 -2.90 -8.69
CA THR A 241 -31.16 -2.97 -8.73
C THR A 241 -31.56 -3.76 -9.98
N ASP A 242 -32.84 -4.11 -10.10
CA ASP A 242 -33.36 -4.83 -11.29
C ASP A 242 -33.06 -4.12 -12.61
N SER A 243 -32.93 -2.78 -12.57
CA SER A 243 -32.59 -1.98 -13.76
C SER A 243 -31.13 -2.14 -14.23
N ASP A 244 -30.25 -2.68 -13.41
CA ASP A 244 -28.84 -2.94 -13.75
C ASP A 244 -28.68 -4.29 -14.48
N PHE A 245 -29.71 -5.15 -14.48
CA PHE A 245 -29.70 -6.47 -15.12
C PHE A 245 -29.99 -6.37 -16.61
N ILE A 246 -29.19 -7.05 -17.41
CA ILE A 246 -29.38 -7.11 -18.87
C ILE A 246 -29.79 -8.54 -19.25
N ASN A 247 -31.02 -8.71 -19.73
CA ASN A 247 -31.57 -10.04 -20.08
C ASN A 247 -31.45 -11.06 -18.93
N GLY A 248 -31.61 -10.63 -17.69
CA GLY A 248 -31.50 -11.48 -16.50
C GLY A 248 -30.08 -11.79 -16.06
N ALA A 249 -29.07 -11.33 -16.79
CA ALA A 249 -27.67 -11.44 -16.39
C ALA A 249 -27.27 -10.31 -15.44
N PHE A 250 -26.44 -10.63 -14.46
CA PHE A 250 -25.92 -9.66 -13.50
C PHE A 250 -24.89 -8.73 -14.12
N PRO A 251 -24.81 -7.47 -13.66
CA PRO A 251 -23.88 -6.51 -14.22
C PRO A 251 -22.43 -6.87 -13.89
N THR A 252 -21.55 -6.81 -14.89
CA THR A 252 -20.11 -6.88 -14.71
C THR A 252 -19.47 -5.51 -14.46
N SER A 253 -20.29 -4.45 -14.46
CA SER A 253 -19.92 -3.10 -14.11
C SER A 253 -21.08 -2.39 -13.43
N LEU A 254 -20.81 -1.69 -12.32
CA LEU A 254 -21.78 -0.88 -11.58
C LEU A 254 -21.20 0.52 -11.37
N ASP A 255 -21.89 1.57 -11.86
CA ASP A 255 -21.43 2.96 -11.83
C ASP A 255 -19.99 3.17 -12.37
N GLY A 256 -19.62 2.42 -13.42
CA GLY A 256 -18.30 2.47 -14.03
C GLY A 256 -17.21 1.74 -13.24
N VAL A 257 -17.57 1.02 -12.18
CA VAL A 257 -16.67 0.12 -11.45
C VAL A 257 -16.79 -1.29 -11.97
N SER A 258 -15.69 -1.92 -12.32
CA SER A 258 -15.61 -3.32 -12.71
C SER A 258 -14.45 -4.02 -12.01
N VAL A 259 -14.55 -5.34 -11.85
CA VAL A 259 -13.53 -6.16 -11.20
C VAL A 259 -13.14 -7.30 -12.13
N ASN A 260 -11.85 -7.51 -12.29
CA ASN A 260 -11.29 -8.63 -13.01
C ASN A 260 -10.66 -9.61 -12.01
N ILE A 261 -11.06 -10.87 -12.08
CA ILE A 261 -10.51 -11.97 -11.28
C ILE A 261 -10.01 -13.04 -12.25
N ASN A 262 -8.73 -13.36 -12.21
CA ASN A 262 -8.10 -14.34 -13.09
C ASN A 262 -8.36 -14.08 -14.60
N GLY A 263 -8.34 -12.82 -15.02
CA GLY A 263 -8.60 -12.43 -16.42
C GLY A 263 -10.07 -12.41 -16.83
N LYS A 264 -11.02 -12.72 -15.92
CA LYS A 264 -12.46 -12.73 -16.20
C LYS A 264 -13.19 -11.64 -15.41
N ALA A 265 -14.22 -11.05 -16.01
CA ALA A 265 -15.04 -10.05 -15.34
C ALA A 265 -15.87 -10.72 -14.22
N ALA A 266 -15.81 -10.18 -13.02
CA ALA A 266 -16.68 -10.55 -11.90
C ALA A 266 -18.01 -9.77 -11.98
N TYR A 267 -19.03 -10.25 -11.30
CA TYR A 267 -20.36 -9.64 -11.29
C TYR A 267 -20.50 -8.73 -10.09
N VAL A 268 -20.69 -7.43 -10.32
CA VAL A 268 -20.61 -6.39 -9.29
C VAL A 268 -21.97 -6.17 -8.65
N GLU A 269 -22.10 -6.49 -7.36
CA GLU A 269 -23.34 -6.32 -6.59
C GLU A 269 -23.41 -5.00 -5.86
N TYR A 270 -22.29 -4.57 -5.26
CA TYR A 270 -22.24 -3.38 -4.42
C TYR A 270 -20.95 -2.61 -4.69
N VAL A 271 -21.05 -1.30 -4.67
CA VAL A 271 -19.92 -0.38 -4.77
C VAL A 271 -19.97 0.69 -3.68
N SER A 272 -18.83 1.06 -3.16
CA SER A 272 -18.59 2.23 -2.31
C SER A 272 -17.15 2.70 -2.47
N PRO A 273 -16.76 3.89 -1.95
CA PRO A 273 -15.36 4.34 -2.00
C PRO A 273 -14.36 3.37 -1.35
N THR A 274 -14.82 2.51 -0.43
CA THR A 274 -13.97 1.63 0.38
C THR A 274 -14.26 0.15 0.23
N GLN A 275 -15.31 -0.24 -0.48
CA GLN A 275 -15.70 -1.65 -0.64
C GLN A 275 -16.42 -1.89 -1.98
N VAL A 276 -16.11 -3.01 -2.61
CA VAL A 276 -16.83 -3.58 -3.76
C VAL A 276 -17.15 -5.03 -3.44
N ASN A 277 -18.45 -5.44 -3.58
CA ASN A 277 -18.85 -6.83 -3.50
C ASN A 277 -19.04 -7.40 -4.88
N VAL A 278 -18.53 -8.60 -5.10
CA VAL A 278 -18.65 -9.28 -6.39
C VAL A 278 -18.93 -10.77 -6.23
N GLN A 279 -19.64 -11.34 -7.21
CA GLN A 279 -19.64 -12.78 -7.40
C GLN A 279 -18.46 -13.17 -8.28
N VAL A 280 -17.68 -14.15 -7.83
CA VAL A 280 -16.49 -14.66 -8.54
C VAL A 280 -16.91 -15.41 -9.80
N PRO A 281 -16.30 -15.16 -10.97
CA PRO A 281 -16.57 -15.93 -12.18
C PRO A 281 -16.25 -17.43 -11.98
N THR A 282 -17.03 -18.29 -12.62
CA THR A 282 -16.76 -19.74 -12.66
C THR A 282 -15.74 -20.05 -13.75
N ASP A 283 -14.53 -20.50 -13.40
CA ASP A 283 -13.48 -20.84 -14.36
C ASP A 283 -12.66 -22.10 -14.02
N GLY A 284 -12.99 -22.74 -12.89
CA GLY A 284 -12.29 -23.95 -12.43
C GLY A 284 -10.84 -23.71 -11.97
N ALA A 285 -10.38 -22.47 -11.90
CA ALA A 285 -9.04 -22.15 -11.43
C ALA A 285 -8.87 -22.41 -9.94
N THR A 286 -7.65 -22.78 -9.53
CA THR A 286 -7.22 -22.91 -8.12
C THR A 286 -5.81 -22.33 -7.96
N GLY A 287 -5.45 -21.97 -6.74
CA GLY A 287 -4.16 -21.33 -6.44
C GLY A 287 -4.23 -19.80 -6.41
N LEU A 288 -3.10 -19.14 -6.52
CA LEU A 288 -3.02 -17.68 -6.52
C LEU A 288 -3.56 -17.11 -7.85
N VAL A 289 -4.59 -16.28 -7.76
CA VAL A 289 -5.19 -15.60 -8.91
C VAL A 289 -5.07 -14.09 -8.79
N PRO A 290 -4.81 -13.36 -9.90
CA PRO A 290 -4.75 -11.91 -9.91
C PRO A 290 -6.16 -11.30 -9.83
N VAL A 291 -6.25 -10.15 -9.12
CA VAL A 291 -7.46 -9.34 -8.99
C VAL A 291 -7.13 -7.88 -9.24
N GLN A 292 -7.94 -7.20 -10.03
CA GLN A 292 -7.84 -5.78 -10.31
C GLN A 292 -9.23 -5.13 -10.29
N VAL A 293 -9.29 -3.90 -9.77
CA VAL A 293 -10.46 -3.03 -9.82
C VAL A 293 -10.22 -1.94 -10.84
N SER A 294 -11.18 -1.71 -11.74
CA SER A 294 -11.15 -0.63 -12.73
C SER A 294 -12.26 0.38 -12.41
N THR A 295 -11.94 1.65 -12.53
CA THR A 295 -12.86 2.80 -12.37
C THR A 295 -12.65 3.80 -13.49
N ALA A 296 -13.45 4.85 -13.57
CA ALA A 296 -13.22 5.98 -14.48
C ALA A 296 -11.88 6.71 -14.24
N LYS A 297 -11.23 6.51 -13.08
CA LYS A 297 -9.92 7.10 -12.75
C LYS A 297 -8.74 6.23 -13.17
N GLY A 298 -8.98 4.98 -13.54
CA GLY A 298 -7.96 4.04 -13.97
C GLY A 298 -8.12 2.67 -13.31
N ILE A 299 -7.05 1.87 -13.38
CA ILE A 299 -7.01 0.47 -12.92
C ILE A 299 -6.09 0.39 -11.70
N SER A 300 -6.47 -0.42 -10.71
CA SER A 300 -5.64 -0.69 -9.52
C SER A 300 -4.37 -1.46 -9.89
N ALA A 301 -3.36 -1.38 -9.03
CA ALA A 301 -2.30 -2.38 -9.04
C ALA A 301 -2.90 -3.79 -8.90
N VAL A 302 -2.20 -4.80 -9.43
CA VAL A 302 -2.59 -6.20 -9.29
C VAL A 302 -2.44 -6.61 -7.83
N SER A 303 -3.52 -7.15 -7.25
CA SER A 303 -3.50 -7.87 -5.98
C SER A 303 -3.75 -9.36 -6.24
N THR A 304 -3.30 -10.23 -5.36
CA THR A 304 -3.51 -11.68 -5.50
C THR A 304 -4.30 -12.23 -4.32
N VAL A 305 -5.09 -13.27 -4.58
CA VAL A 305 -5.84 -14.02 -3.57
C VAL A 305 -5.77 -15.51 -3.89
N THR A 306 -5.85 -16.38 -2.87
CA THR A 306 -5.91 -17.83 -3.09
C THR A 306 -7.33 -18.25 -3.45
N MET A 307 -7.52 -18.82 -4.64
CA MET A 307 -8.75 -19.48 -5.06
C MET A 307 -8.68 -20.96 -4.72
N GLN A 308 -9.71 -21.46 -4.05
CA GLN A 308 -9.82 -22.87 -3.62
C GLN A 308 -11.05 -23.52 -4.25
N ALA A 309 -11.07 -24.87 -4.22
CA ALA A 309 -12.23 -25.63 -4.67
C ALA A 309 -13.46 -25.43 -3.78
N ALA A 310 -13.25 -25.05 -2.53
CA ALA A 310 -14.28 -24.60 -1.59
C ALA A 310 -13.69 -23.56 -0.63
N SER A 311 -14.51 -22.60 -0.22
CA SER A 311 -14.19 -21.60 0.80
C SER A 311 -15.45 -21.32 1.63
N PRO A 312 -15.93 -22.34 2.40
CA PRO A 312 -17.23 -22.27 3.05
C PRO A 312 -17.29 -21.19 4.11
N ALA A 313 -18.38 -20.46 4.16
CA ALA A 313 -18.67 -19.50 5.22
C ALA A 313 -20.17 -19.26 5.34
N PHE A 314 -20.64 -19.04 6.58
CA PHE A 314 -22.00 -18.63 6.87
C PHE A 314 -22.11 -17.12 6.86
N PHE A 315 -23.18 -16.57 6.28
CA PHE A 315 -23.50 -15.15 6.43
C PHE A 315 -23.78 -14.82 7.90
N PRO A 316 -23.25 -13.73 8.43
CA PRO A 316 -23.45 -13.37 9.83
C PRO A 316 -24.64 -12.44 10.00
N TRP A 317 -25.45 -12.68 11.00
CA TRP A 317 -26.34 -11.68 11.60
C TRP A 317 -25.62 -10.93 12.73
N ALA A 318 -25.71 -9.59 12.70
CA ALA A 318 -25.02 -8.71 13.65
C ALA A 318 -23.51 -9.04 13.82
N GLY A 319 -22.87 -9.55 12.77
CA GLY A 319 -21.44 -9.88 12.75
C GLY A 319 -21.01 -11.07 13.61
N LYS A 320 -21.94 -11.79 14.24
CA LYS A 320 -21.62 -12.85 15.19
C LYS A 320 -22.39 -14.16 14.99
N TYR A 321 -23.69 -14.10 14.69
CA TYR A 321 -24.52 -15.29 14.62
C TYR A 321 -24.71 -15.75 13.18
N ALA A 322 -24.64 -17.05 12.93
CA ALA A 322 -24.95 -17.60 11.62
C ALA A 322 -26.35 -17.18 11.18
N ALA A 323 -26.49 -16.74 9.95
CA ALA A 323 -27.80 -16.57 9.35
C ALA A 323 -28.48 -17.94 9.28
N ALA A 324 -29.45 -18.13 10.16
CA ALA A 324 -30.19 -19.39 10.31
C ALA A 324 -31.69 -19.13 10.45
N THR A 325 -32.48 -19.88 9.71
CA THR A 325 -33.96 -19.84 9.81
C THR A 325 -34.51 -21.23 10.09
N ARG A 326 -35.70 -21.28 10.63
CA ARG A 326 -36.50 -22.53 10.66
C ARG A 326 -37.10 -22.76 9.28
N VAL A 327 -37.75 -23.90 9.12
CA VAL A 327 -38.41 -24.29 7.84
C VAL A 327 -39.54 -23.33 7.44
N ASP A 328 -40.14 -22.62 8.40
CA ASP A 328 -41.15 -21.58 8.20
C ASP A 328 -40.53 -20.18 7.95
N TYR A 329 -39.19 -20.11 7.78
CA TYR A 329 -38.39 -18.90 7.62
C TYR A 329 -38.35 -17.99 8.85
N SER A 330 -38.85 -18.41 10.03
CA SER A 330 -38.64 -17.64 11.26
C SER A 330 -37.15 -17.60 11.63
N PHE A 331 -36.72 -16.47 12.20
CA PHE A 331 -35.30 -16.22 12.48
C PHE A 331 -34.81 -16.99 13.70
N THR A 332 -33.69 -17.69 13.57
CA THR A 332 -33.02 -18.42 14.66
C THR A 332 -31.82 -17.61 15.15
N ALA A 333 -32.03 -16.83 16.22
CA ALA A 333 -31.02 -15.95 16.82
C ALA A 333 -31.42 -15.61 18.25
N PRO A 334 -30.55 -14.98 19.08
CA PRO A 334 -30.95 -14.46 20.38
C PRO A 334 -32.18 -13.57 20.30
N VAL A 335 -33.02 -13.63 21.30
CA VAL A 335 -34.21 -12.78 21.41
C VAL A 335 -33.80 -11.31 21.37
N GLY A 336 -34.45 -10.51 20.52
CA GLY A 336 -34.19 -9.08 20.38
C GLY A 336 -32.97 -8.69 19.54
N LEU A 337 -32.28 -9.65 18.93
CA LEU A 337 -31.09 -9.34 18.08
C LEU A 337 -31.39 -8.30 16.97
N PHE A 338 -32.57 -8.33 16.39
CA PHE A 338 -32.97 -7.48 15.27
C PHE A 338 -33.76 -6.22 15.71
N GLY A 339 -33.86 -5.97 17.03
CA GLY A 339 -34.60 -4.83 17.56
C GLY A 339 -36.12 -5.05 17.59
N SER A 340 -36.88 -3.97 17.81
CA SER A 340 -38.35 -4.01 17.92
C SER A 340 -38.98 -4.32 16.55
N GLY A 341 -39.97 -5.22 16.54
CA GLY A 341 -40.76 -5.57 15.35
C GLY A 341 -40.26 -6.82 14.58
N VAL A 342 -39.09 -7.36 14.91
CA VAL A 342 -38.58 -8.62 14.32
C VAL A 342 -38.43 -9.67 15.42
N THR A 343 -39.20 -10.76 15.31
CA THR A 343 -39.13 -11.87 16.28
C THR A 343 -38.01 -12.81 15.91
N SER A 344 -37.13 -13.12 16.88
CA SER A 344 -36.14 -14.19 16.80
C SER A 344 -36.17 -15.04 18.09
N ALA A 345 -35.78 -16.30 17.98
CA ALA A 345 -35.63 -17.18 19.10
C ALA A 345 -34.40 -18.08 18.91
N PRO A 346 -33.64 -18.40 19.98
CA PRO A 346 -32.57 -19.36 19.92
C PRO A 346 -33.02 -20.72 19.35
N ALA A 347 -32.08 -21.47 18.77
CA ALA A 347 -32.29 -22.85 18.34
C ALA A 347 -32.55 -23.73 19.58
N LYS A 348 -33.32 -24.80 19.41
CA LYS A 348 -33.46 -25.89 20.41
C LYS A 348 -32.78 -27.16 19.90
N PRO A 349 -32.23 -27.99 20.80
CA PRO A 349 -31.81 -29.33 20.41
C PRO A 349 -32.95 -30.08 19.70
N GLY A 350 -32.64 -30.69 18.55
CA GLY A 350 -33.62 -31.36 17.69
C GLY A 350 -34.30 -30.45 16.62
N ASP A 351 -34.19 -29.12 16.72
CA ASP A 351 -34.73 -28.21 15.69
C ASP A 351 -34.13 -28.51 14.30
N THR A 352 -34.97 -28.42 13.29
CA THR A 352 -34.51 -28.37 11.90
C THR A 352 -34.31 -26.92 11.49
N LEU A 353 -33.08 -26.59 11.07
CA LEU A 353 -32.68 -25.25 10.66
C LEU A 353 -32.17 -25.24 9.21
N ILE A 354 -32.32 -24.10 8.56
CA ILE A 354 -31.69 -23.76 7.29
C ILE A 354 -30.61 -22.73 7.57
N LEU A 355 -29.36 -23.09 7.30
CA LEU A 355 -28.19 -22.22 7.38
C LEU A 355 -27.93 -21.59 6.01
N TRP A 356 -27.57 -20.30 6.00
CA TRP A 356 -27.31 -19.52 4.80
C TRP A 356 -25.84 -19.17 4.71
N GLY A 357 -25.21 -19.47 3.54
CA GLY A 357 -23.79 -19.23 3.36
C GLY A 357 -23.36 -19.20 1.91
N THR A 358 -22.07 -19.08 1.67
CA THR A 358 -21.44 -19.08 0.36
C THR A 358 -20.14 -19.88 0.40
N GLY A 359 -19.64 -20.29 -0.77
CA GLY A 359 -18.34 -20.96 -0.84
C GLY A 359 -18.35 -22.47 -0.54
N PHE A 360 -19.48 -23.16 -0.69
CA PHE A 360 -19.61 -24.59 -0.38
C PHE A 360 -19.25 -25.54 -1.52
N GLY A 361 -18.51 -25.07 -2.52
CA GLY A 361 -17.99 -25.88 -3.60
C GLY A 361 -18.89 -25.92 -4.85
N PRO A 362 -18.43 -26.53 -5.93
CA PRO A 362 -19.20 -26.65 -7.16
C PRO A 362 -20.44 -27.54 -6.96
N THR A 363 -21.45 -27.33 -7.80
CA THR A 363 -22.72 -28.09 -7.75
C THR A 363 -22.93 -28.96 -8.97
N ASP A 364 -23.79 -29.95 -8.82
CA ASP A 364 -24.36 -30.75 -9.90
C ASP A 364 -25.90 -30.62 -9.84
N PRO A 365 -26.54 -30.12 -10.92
CA PRO A 365 -25.93 -29.54 -12.10
C PRO A 365 -25.14 -28.24 -11.75
N ALA A 366 -24.10 -27.94 -12.53
CA ALA A 366 -23.34 -26.73 -12.40
C ALA A 366 -24.17 -25.49 -12.72
N VAL A 367 -24.12 -24.47 -11.85
CA VAL A 367 -24.77 -23.18 -12.08
C VAL A 367 -23.69 -22.15 -12.41
N PRO A 368 -23.67 -21.57 -13.61
CA PRO A 368 -22.76 -20.50 -13.95
C PRO A 368 -22.97 -19.26 -13.05
N ALA A 369 -21.88 -18.58 -12.68
CA ALA A 369 -21.98 -17.28 -12.01
C ALA A 369 -22.62 -16.22 -12.92
N GLY A 370 -23.17 -15.16 -12.35
CA GLY A 370 -23.74 -14.03 -13.08
C GLY A 370 -25.23 -14.18 -13.41
N GLN A 371 -25.88 -15.15 -12.83
CA GLN A 371 -27.32 -15.37 -12.98
C GLN A 371 -27.92 -15.98 -11.72
N ASN A 372 -29.22 -15.85 -11.56
CA ASN A 372 -29.96 -16.53 -10.49
C ASN A 372 -29.91 -18.07 -10.67
N THR A 373 -29.82 -18.76 -9.55
CA THR A 373 -29.94 -20.22 -9.51
C THR A 373 -31.32 -20.65 -10.02
N PRO A 374 -31.41 -21.58 -11.00
CA PRO A 374 -32.67 -22.13 -11.46
C PRO A 374 -33.44 -22.84 -10.33
N THR A 375 -34.77 -22.88 -10.44
CA THR A 375 -35.62 -23.63 -9.48
C THR A 375 -35.55 -25.13 -9.72
N SER A 376 -35.23 -25.56 -10.94
CA SER A 376 -35.13 -26.95 -11.36
C SER A 376 -34.15 -27.11 -12.53
N PRO A 377 -33.32 -28.15 -12.55
CA PRO A 377 -33.11 -29.11 -11.45
C PRO A 377 -32.41 -28.47 -10.27
N VAL A 378 -32.56 -29.07 -9.08
CA VAL A 378 -31.90 -28.58 -7.86
C VAL A 378 -30.39 -28.78 -7.96
N ALA A 379 -29.64 -27.70 -7.78
CA ALA A 379 -28.17 -27.71 -7.85
C ALA A 379 -27.58 -28.04 -6.45
N THR A 380 -27.10 -29.28 -6.30
CA THR A 380 -26.56 -29.78 -5.02
C THR A 380 -25.03 -29.78 -4.99
N PRO A 381 -24.37 -29.47 -3.87
CA PRO A 381 -22.90 -29.54 -3.76
C PRO A 381 -22.36 -30.92 -4.13
N THR A 382 -21.29 -30.97 -4.91
CA THR A 382 -20.61 -32.22 -5.31
C THR A 382 -19.77 -32.83 -4.18
N SER A 383 -19.40 -32.05 -3.19
CA SER A 383 -18.62 -32.50 -2.04
C SER A 383 -19.52 -32.64 -0.79
N THR A 384 -19.20 -33.61 0.06
CA THR A 384 -19.87 -33.78 1.35
C THR A 384 -19.64 -32.56 2.25
N ILE A 385 -20.72 -32.06 2.85
CA ILE A 385 -20.70 -31.01 3.86
C ILE A 385 -20.86 -31.63 5.23
N THR A 386 -19.95 -31.30 6.14
CA THR A 386 -20.06 -31.62 7.57
C THR A 386 -20.27 -30.34 8.35
N ILE A 387 -21.19 -30.34 9.34
CA ILE A 387 -21.45 -29.20 10.22
C ILE A 387 -21.21 -29.62 11.65
N LEU A 388 -20.44 -28.79 12.39
CA LEU A 388 -20.20 -28.93 13.81
C LEU A 388 -20.87 -27.76 14.55
N ILE A 389 -21.60 -28.04 15.63
CA ILE A 389 -22.19 -27.06 16.56
C ILE A 389 -21.65 -27.35 17.93
N GLY A 390 -20.82 -26.43 18.47
CA GLY A 390 -20.15 -26.66 19.74
C GLY A 390 -19.29 -27.94 19.76
N ASN A 391 -18.64 -28.27 18.66
CA ASN A 391 -17.87 -29.51 18.40
C ASN A 391 -18.71 -30.81 18.33
N ILE A 392 -20.03 -30.71 18.34
CA ILE A 392 -20.93 -31.87 18.13
C ILE A 392 -21.38 -31.88 16.68
N SER A 393 -21.28 -33.04 16.01
CA SER A 393 -21.70 -33.17 14.62
C SER A 393 -23.23 -33.02 14.52
N ALA A 394 -23.66 -32.08 13.68
CA ALA A 394 -25.05 -31.91 13.28
C ALA A 394 -25.35 -32.82 12.07
N GLN A 395 -26.54 -33.40 12.03
CA GLN A 395 -27.01 -34.14 10.88
C GLN A 395 -27.34 -33.13 9.74
N VAL A 396 -26.65 -33.23 8.60
CA VAL A 396 -27.00 -32.49 7.39
C VAL A 396 -28.12 -33.25 6.67
N LEU A 397 -29.28 -32.61 6.56
CA LEU A 397 -30.47 -33.17 5.94
C LEU A 397 -30.50 -32.95 4.43
N GLY A 398 -29.84 -31.91 3.95
CA GLY A 398 -29.69 -31.55 2.56
C GLY A 398 -28.95 -30.21 2.39
N ALA A 399 -28.40 -29.99 1.21
CA ALA A 399 -27.78 -28.75 0.81
C ALA A 399 -27.96 -28.46 -0.65
N ALA A 400 -28.20 -27.21 -1.01
CA ALA A 400 -28.37 -26.79 -2.42
C ALA A 400 -28.03 -25.30 -2.57
N LEU A 401 -27.73 -24.87 -3.80
CA LEU A 401 -27.84 -23.45 -4.14
C LEU A 401 -29.28 -23.01 -4.04
N THR A 402 -29.50 -21.83 -3.46
CA THR A 402 -30.84 -21.29 -3.23
C THR A 402 -31.47 -20.84 -4.53
N PRO A 403 -32.59 -21.39 -4.96
CA PRO A 403 -33.32 -20.96 -6.15
C PRO A 403 -33.64 -19.46 -6.11
N GLY A 404 -33.44 -18.77 -7.21
CA GLY A 404 -33.68 -17.34 -7.35
C GLY A 404 -32.58 -16.45 -6.72
N ASN A 405 -31.54 -17.04 -6.13
CA ASN A 405 -30.36 -16.32 -5.60
C ASN A 405 -29.10 -16.85 -6.29
N ALA A 406 -28.04 -16.04 -6.31
CA ALA A 406 -26.77 -16.46 -6.88
C ALA A 406 -25.73 -16.70 -5.79
N GLY A 407 -24.98 -17.81 -5.88
CA GLY A 407 -23.86 -18.11 -4.99
C GLY A 407 -24.22 -18.24 -3.51
N VAL A 408 -25.51 -18.32 -3.19
CA VAL A 408 -26.03 -18.51 -1.83
C VAL A 408 -26.47 -19.95 -1.65
N TYR A 409 -25.90 -20.63 -0.68
CA TYR A 409 -26.27 -21.98 -0.28
C TYR A 409 -27.26 -21.96 0.85
N GLN A 410 -28.26 -22.84 0.79
CA GLN A 410 -29.14 -23.23 1.88
C GLN A 410 -28.73 -24.64 2.33
N ILE A 411 -28.46 -24.81 3.63
CA ILE A 411 -28.02 -26.07 4.22
C ILE A 411 -28.97 -26.43 5.34
N ALA A 412 -29.80 -27.43 5.12
CA ALA A 412 -30.74 -27.94 6.12
C ALA A 412 -30.01 -28.88 7.07
N ILE A 413 -30.12 -28.59 8.37
CA ILE A 413 -29.50 -29.39 9.45
C ILE A 413 -30.49 -29.70 10.55
N GLN A 414 -30.18 -30.74 11.32
CA GLN A 414 -30.80 -30.96 12.63
C GLN A 414 -29.82 -30.57 13.73
N VAL A 415 -30.25 -29.68 14.64
CA VAL A 415 -29.47 -29.30 15.82
C VAL A 415 -29.25 -30.55 16.71
N PRO A 416 -27.97 -30.88 17.10
CA PRO A 416 -27.69 -32.07 17.85
C PRO A 416 -28.52 -32.13 19.16
N PRO A 417 -29.13 -33.28 19.51
CA PRO A 417 -29.90 -33.42 20.75
C PRO A 417 -29.10 -33.12 22.02
N GLY A 418 -27.76 -33.31 21.98
CA GLY A 418 -26.84 -33.02 23.06
C GLY A 418 -26.23 -31.61 23.04
N ALA A 419 -26.71 -30.71 22.21
CA ALA A 419 -26.20 -29.33 22.15
C ALA A 419 -26.51 -28.60 23.46
N PRO A 420 -25.47 -28.05 24.16
CA PRO A 420 -25.69 -27.31 25.40
C PRO A 420 -26.29 -25.92 25.14
N ASN A 421 -26.83 -25.31 26.20
CA ASN A 421 -27.27 -23.91 26.13
C ASN A 421 -26.07 -22.96 25.90
N GLY A 422 -26.29 -21.89 25.16
CA GLY A 422 -25.33 -20.81 24.96
C GLY A 422 -25.05 -20.48 23.48
N ASP A 423 -24.08 -19.60 23.26
CA ASP A 423 -23.58 -19.29 21.95
C ASP A 423 -22.54 -20.33 21.52
N LEU A 424 -22.95 -21.28 20.70
CA LEU A 424 -22.10 -22.39 20.27
C LEU A 424 -21.41 -22.06 18.96
N PRO A 425 -20.07 -22.20 18.84
CA PRO A 425 -19.41 -22.02 17.57
C PRO A 425 -19.96 -23.00 16.55
N ILE A 426 -20.27 -22.50 15.33
CA ILE A 426 -20.72 -23.32 14.23
C ILE A 426 -19.67 -23.32 13.12
N VAL A 427 -19.28 -24.52 12.70
CA VAL A 427 -18.21 -24.70 11.70
C VAL A 427 -18.70 -25.67 10.62
N ALA A 428 -18.52 -25.28 9.36
CA ALA A 428 -18.69 -26.16 8.21
C ALA A 428 -17.33 -26.71 7.76
N GLN A 429 -17.33 -27.95 7.24
CA GLN A 429 -16.20 -28.52 6.53
C GLN A 429 -16.66 -29.05 5.16
N VAL A 430 -15.93 -28.68 4.11
CA VAL A 430 -16.19 -29.10 2.72
C VAL A 430 -14.86 -29.47 2.07
N GLY A 431 -14.71 -30.70 1.62
CA GLY A 431 -13.48 -31.16 0.95
C GLY A 431 -12.19 -30.94 1.78
N GLY A 432 -12.30 -30.99 3.11
CA GLY A 432 -11.19 -30.75 4.02
C GLY A 432 -10.95 -29.28 4.40
N VAL A 433 -11.67 -28.33 3.78
CA VAL A 433 -11.59 -26.90 4.09
C VAL A 433 -12.64 -26.52 5.14
N PHE A 434 -12.22 -25.82 6.19
CA PHE A 434 -13.10 -25.39 7.27
C PHE A 434 -13.56 -23.95 7.08
N SER A 435 -14.80 -23.66 7.47
CA SER A 435 -15.28 -22.29 7.65
C SER A 435 -14.61 -21.63 8.87
N PRO A 436 -14.55 -20.29 8.95
CA PRO A 436 -14.06 -19.60 10.13
C PRO A 436 -14.85 -19.97 11.40
N PRO A 437 -14.19 -20.16 12.54
CA PRO A 437 -14.84 -20.58 13.80
C PRO A 437 -15.45 -19.42 14.62
N ASN A 438 -15.47 -18.21 14.07
CA ASN A 438 -15.92 -16.99 14.74
C ASN A 438 -17.43 -16.70 14.58
N ILE A 439 -18.18 -17.65 14.06
CA ILE A 439 -19.64 -17.58 13.89
C ILE A 439 -20.30 -18.55 14.85
N TYR A 440 -21.43 -18.14 15.44
CA TYR A 440 -22.10 -18.87 16.52
C TYR A 440 -23.56 -19.17 16.18
N LEU A 441 -24.08 -20.24 16.78
CA LEU A 441 -25.51 -20.51 16.84
C LEU A 441 -25.95 -20.33 18.29
N ALA A 442 -26.94 -19.48 18.53
CA ALA A 442 -27.55 -19.37 19.86
C ALA A 442 -28.44 -20.58 20.09
N VAL A 443 -28.20 -21.36 21.14
CA VAL A 443 -28.96 -22.55 21.52
C VAL A 443 -29.54 -22.38 22.94
N GLN A 444 -30.81 -22.73 23.11
CA GLN A 444 -31.49 -22.67 24.38
C GLN A 444 -32.52 -23.83 24.43
N GLN A 445 -32.39 -24.67 25.44
CA GLN A 445 -33.34 -25.78 25.75
C GLN A 445 -34.69 -25.26 26.25
#